data_01d05f836d45b7aba050e2d167019bda
#
_entry.id   01d05f836d45b7aba050e2d167019bda
#
_cell.length_a   1.000
_cell.length_b   1.000
_cell.length_c   1.000
_cell.angle_alpha   90.00
_cell.angle_beta   90.00
_cell.angle_gamma   90.00
#
_symmetry.space_group_name_H-M   'P 1'
#
loop_
_entity.id
_entity.type
_entity.pdbx_description
1 polymer ?
#
loop_
_entity_poly.entity_id
_entity_poly.type
_entity_poly.pdbx_seq_one_letter_code
_entity_poly.pdbx_strand_id
1 'polypeptide(L)'
;MSLSLHPRHIIWNTFGELEPFNPAWLDEVDHWEDYVAAFFQSNGLPWDPTQSQVVECITAEDKAPFVRMMDGLLPSLQAVTDCRDIDVVMLAHWTPDLHLGTSVVNHVIHQLDLSEQSFALAISDRGLSAPLFAFDALHRYLRHSARRALLLIADQKHLLYRSPLMRSLAPHNSASIVAVNRDDDGWRYLGYQRSELNASGIAAHCEELKQHFGLADHYRLVASPTLLSRLPEHEHPLPADDRLLCTSLFAALAQGDTRHDHLLLLREETTITALAFQGTENRACD
;
A
#
# COMPACT_ATOMS: atom_id res chain seq x y z
N MET A 1 1.17 19.92 -14.71
CA MET A 1 1.29 19.99 -13.22
C MET A 1 1.49 18.57 -12.73
N SER A 2 2.53 18.31 -11.93
CA SER A 2 2.85 17.01 -11.37
C SER A 2 2.12 16.81 -10.03
N LEU A 3 1.94 15.55 -9.65
CA LEU A 3 1.41 15.18 -8.35
C LEU A 3 2.50 15.40 -7.29
N SER A 4 2.13 15.90 -6.12
CA SER A 4 3.05 16.13 -5.01
C SER A 4 2.64 15.32 -3.78
N LEU A 5 3.63 14.87 -3.02
CA LEU A 5 3.49 14.14 -1.78
C LEU A 5 4.43 14.71 -0.72
N HIS A 6 3.89 15.05 0.45
CA HIS A 6 4.68 15.46 1.60
C HIS A 6 4.73 14.33 2.65
N PRO A 7 5.87 14.02 3.30
CA PRO A 7 5.96 12.94 4.30
C PRO A 7 4.93 13.06 5.42
N ARG A 8 4.61 14.27 5.90
CA ARG A 8 3.55 14.49 6.91
C ARG A 8 2.15 14.05 6.48
N HIS A 9 1.91 13.85 5.18
CA HIS A 9 0.64 13.38 4.61
C HIS A 9 0.59 11.87 4.43
N ILE A 10 1.59 11.14 4.90
CA ILE A 10 1.61 9.68 4.97
C ILE A 10 1.35 9.29 6.42
N ILE A 11 0.10 8.97 6.72
CA ILE A 11 -0.33 8.52 8.06
C ILE A 11 -0.39 7.01 8.03
N TRP A 12 0.27 6.32 8.95
CA TRP A 12 0.26 4.87 9.00
C TRP A 12 0.34 4.34 10.44
N ASN A 13 -0.13 3.12 10.65
CA ASN A 13 0.00 2.41 11.93
C ASN A 13 -0.14 0.89 11.74
N THR A 14 0.24 0.15 12.76
CA THR A 14 -0.13 -1.25 12.95
C THR A 14 -1.29 -1.36 13.92
N PHE A 15 -2.10 -2.41 13.77
CA PHE A 15 -3.34 -2.55 14.51
C PHE A 15 -3.50 -3.97 15.08
N GLY A 16 -4.26 -4.07 16.17
CA GLY A 16 -4.72 -5.30 16.78
C GLY A 16 -5.94 -5.01 17.64
N GLU A 17 -6.72 -6.03 17.94
CA GLU A 17 -7.84 -5.97 18.90
C GLU A 17 -8.90 -4.90 18.55
N LEU A 18 -9.07 -4.55 17.27
CA LEU A 18 -10.08 -3.58 16.84
C LEU A 18 -11.48 -4.20 16.72
N GLU A 19 -11.55 -5.53 16.70
CA GLU A 19 -12.78 -6.27 16.62
C GLU A 19 -12.71 -7.51 17.51
N PRO A 20 -13.38 -7.49 18.68
CA PRO A 20 -13.40 -8.64 19.60
C PRO A 20 -14.11 -9.83 18.96
N PHE A 21 -13.70 -11.04 19.34
CA PHE A 21 -14.36 -12.25 18.92
C PHE A 21 -15.84 -12.28 19.35
N ASN A 22 -16.72 -12.59 18.40
CA ASN A 22 -18.14 -12.83 18.65
C ASN A 22 -18.42 -14.34 18.50
N PRO A 23 -18.87 -15.03 19.57
CA PRO A 23 -19.16 -16.47 19.50
C PRO A 23 -20.19 -16.86 18.42
N ALA A 24 -21.11 -15.97 18.05
CA ALA A 24 -22.08 -16.22 16.98
C ALA A 24 -21.44 -16.46 15.61
N TRP A 25 -20.22 -16.00 15.38
CA TRP A 25 -19.51 -16.26 14.12
C TRP A 25 -19.09 -17.72 13.94
N LEU A 26 -19.06 -18.52 15.00
CA LEU A 26 -18.82 -19.96 14.88
C LEU A 26 -19.96 -20.67 14.12
N ASP A 27 -21.15 -20.13 14.11
CA ASP A 27 -22.28 -20.64 13.32
C ASP A 27 -22.08 -20.44 11.81
N GLU A 28 -21.12 -19.58 11.42
CA GLU A 28 -20.79 -19.27 10.03
C GLU A 28 -19.58 -20.06 9.48
N VAL A 29 -18.96 -20.93 10.28
CA VAL A 29 -17.75 -21.66 9.88
C VAL A 29 -17.95 -22.44 8.57
N ASP A 30 -19.04 -23.19 8.45
CA ASP A 30 -19.33 -23.98 7.24
C ASP A 30 -19.47 -23.08 6.01
N HIS A 31 -20.10 -21.90 6.15
CA HIS A 31 -20.21 -20.91 5.08
C HIS A 31 -18.85 -20.42 4.61
N TRP A 32 -17.93 -20.13 5.52
CA TRP A 32 -16.58 -19.66 5.18
C TRP A 32 -15.70 -20.75 4.63
N GLU A 33 -15.86 -22.01 5.05
CA GLU A 33 -15.18 -23.16 4.46
C GLU A 33 -15.63 -23.35 2.99
N ASP A 34 -16.93 -23.28 2.72
CA ASP A 34 -17.48 -23.35 1.36
C ASP A 34 -16.98 -22.17 0.51
N TYR A 35 -16.92 -20.97 1.09
CA TYR A 35 -16.39 -19.78 0.40
C TYR A 35 -14.94 -20.00 -0.03
N VAL A 36 -14.06 -20.48 0.87
CA VAL A 36 -12.65 -20.72 0.55
C VAL A 36 -12.50 -21.79 -0.52
N ALA A 37 -13.25 -22.88 -0.43
CA ALA A 37 -13.26 -23.95 -1.44
C ALA A 37 -13.66 -23.39 -2.82
N ALA A 38 -14.73 -22.59 -2.87
CA ALA A 38 -15.20 -21.95 -4.11
C ALA A 38 -14.19 -20.92 -4.64
N PHE A 39 -13.53 -20.17 -3.77
CA PHE A 39 -12.47 -19.22 -4.15
C PHE A 39 -11.29 -19.92 -4.85
N PHE A 40 -10.78 -21.01 -4.28
CA PHE A 40 -9.71 -21.78 -4.92
C PHE A 40 -10.16 -22.38 -6.26
N GLN A 41 -11.35 -22.99 -6.30
CA GLN A 41 -11.91 -23.57 -7.52
C GLN A 41 -12.08 -22.52 -8.64
N SER A 42 -12.60 -21.35 -8.31
CA SER A 42 -12.81 -20.27 -9.30
C SER A 42 -11.51 -19.74 -9.89
N ASN A 43 -10.39 -19.88 -9.16
CA ASN A 43 -9.04 -19.55 -9.63
C ASN A 43 -8.32 -20.73 -10.29
N GLY A 44 -8.99 -21.86 -10.51
CA GLY A 44 -8.41 -23.06 -11.14
C GLY A 44 -7.38 -23.77 -10.25
N LEU A 45 -7.42 -23.53 -8.93
CA LEU A 45 -6.52 -24.12 -7.96
C LEU A 45 -7.21 -25.24 -7.18
N PRO A 46 -6.50 -26.34 -6.85
CA PRO A 46 -7.03 -27.37 -5.98
C PRO A 46 -7.18 -26.83 -4.55
N TRP A 47 -8.29 -27.18 -3.90
CA TRP A 47 -8.49 -26.90 -2.48
C TRP A 47 -8.22 -28.15 -1.64
N ASP A 48 -7.42 -28.00 -0.59
CA ASP A 48 -7.18 -28.99 0.45
C ASP A 48 -7.73 -28.44 1.78
N PRO A 49 -8.80 -29.03 2.34
CA PRO A 49 -9.39 -28.58 3.61
C PRO A 49 -8.42 -28.57 4.79
N THR A 50 -7.32 -29.35 4.75
CA THR A 50 -6.29 -29.30 5.80
C THR A 50 -5.51 -27.97 5.82
N GLN A 51 -5.64 -27.16 4.77
CA GLN A 51 -5.07 -25.82 4.67
C GLN A 51 -6.01 -24.73 5.16
N SER A 52 -7.24 -25.07 5.62
CA SER A 52 -8.15 -24.10 6.21
C SER A 52 -7.55 -23.46 7.45
N GLN A 53 -7.84 -22.18 7.62
CA GLN A 53 -7.60 -21.38 8.82
C GLN A 53 -8.88 -20.59 9.20
N VAL A 54 -10.04 -21.03 8.74
CA VAL A 54 -11.31 -20.34 8.97
C VAL A 54 -11.57 -20.17 10.47
N VAL A 55 -11.46 -21.26 11.26
CA VAL A 55 -11.70 -21.19 12.70
C VAL A 55 -10.69 -20.27 13.38
N GLU A 56 -9.40 -20.41 13.05
CA GLU A 56 -8.33 -19.57 13.61
C GLU A 56 -8.55 -18.09 13.27
N CYS A 57 -8.97 -17.79 12.03
CA CYS A 57 -9.26 -16.43 11.60
C CYS A 57 -10.47 -15.84 12.33
N ILE A 58 -11.57 -16.61 12.45
CA ILE A 58 -12.81 -16.18 13.13
C ILE A 58 -12.57 -15.93 14.62
N THR A 59 -11.82 -16.79 15.28
CA THR A 59 -11.59 -16.74 16.73
C THR A 59 -10.41 -15.84 17.14
N ALA A 60 -9.63 -15.32 16.19
CA ALA A 60 -8.51 -14.45 16.51
C ALA A 60 -8.97 -13.22 17.31
N GLU A 61 -8.25 -12.89 18.38
CA GLU A 61 -8.55 -11.73 19.22
C GLU A 61 -8.01 -10.42 18.66
N ASP A 62 -6.95 -10.50 17.87
CA ASP A 62 -6.22 -9.35 17.32
C ASP A 62 -6.66 -8.98 15.89
N LYS A 63 -7.95 -9.17 15.59
CA LYS A 63 -8.55 -8.78 14.32
C LYS A 63 -8.61 -7.26 14.15
N ALA A 64 -8.36 -6.81 12.93
CA ALA A 64 -8.44 -5.40 12.57
C ALA A 64 -9.05 -5.23 11.17
N PRO A 65 -10.37 -5.15 11.03
CA PRO A 65 -11.02 -4.89 9.74
C PRO A 65 -10.55 -3.58 9.13
N PHE A 66 -10.48 -3.50 7.81
CA PHE A 66 -9.96 -2.32 7.09
C PHE A 66 -10.68 -1.04 7.48
N VAL A 67 -12.01 -1.06 7.60
CA VAL A 67 -12.76 0.13 8.04
C VAL A 67 -12.34 0.61 9.42
N ARG A 68 -12.08 -0.29 10.36
CA ARG A 68 -11.62 0.07 11.71
C ARG A 68 -10.20 0.63 11.72
N MET A 69 -9.32 0.08 10.86
CA MET A 69 -7.99 0.65 10.68
C MET A 69 -8.07 2.06 10.11
N MET A 70 -8.94 2.32 9.12
CA MET A 70 -9.15 3.67 8.57
C MET A 70 -9.71 4.63 9.63
N ASP A 71 -10.71 4.22 10.42
CA ASP A 71 -11.25 5.02 11.52
C ASP A 71 -10.14 5.45 12.51
N GLY A 72 -9.16 4.58 12.75
CA GLY A 72 -8.01 4.88 13.60
C GLY A 72 -7.02 5.88 13.00
N LEU A 73 -6.95 5.99 11.67
CA LEU A 73 -6.01 6.90 10.98
C LEU A 73 -6.63 8.26 10.62
N LEU A 74 -7.94 8.33 10.39
CA LEU A 74 -8.62 9.54 9.92
C LEU A 74 -8.41 10.76 10.83
N PRO A 75 -8.44 10.66 12.18
CA PRO A 75 -8.18 11.82 13.04
C PRO A 75 -6.79 12.43 12.84
N SER A 76 -5.77 11.58 12.65
CA SER A 76 -4.40 12.02 12.39
C SER A 76 -4.26 12.67 11.01
N LEU A 77 -4.96 12.16 10.00
CA LEU A 77 -5.02 12.78 8.68
C LEU A 77 -5.65 14.18 8.75
N GLN A 78 -6.82 14.31 9.39
CA GLN A 78 -7.53 15.58 9.54
C GLN A 78 -6.75 16.64 10.35
N ALA A 79 -5.83 16.21 11.21
CA ALA A 79 -4.94 17.10 11.94
C ALA A 79 -3.85 17.74 11.08
N VAL A 80 -3.50 17.13 9.93
CA VAL A 80 -2.37 17.56 9.08
C VAL A 80 -2.79 18.08 7.71
N THR A 81 -4.03 17.80 7.27
CA THR A 81 -4.53 18.26 5.96
C THR A 81 -6.02 18.52 5.99
N ASP A 82 -6.46 19.47 5.16
CA ASP A 82 -7.88 19.69 4.90
C ASP A 82 -8.40 18.61 3.94
N CYS A 83 -9.45 17.89 4.35
CA CYS A 83 -10.02 16.79 3.60
C CYS A 83 -11.25 17.18 2.75
N ARG A 84 -11.69 18.45 2.75
CA ARG A 84 -12.96 18.86 2.10
C ARG A 84 -12.98 18.76 0.58
N ASP A 85 -11.82 18.89 -0.08
CA ASP A 85 -11.71 18.95 -1.54
C ASP A 85 -11.03 17.68 -2.10
N ILE A 86 -11.40 16.51 -1.57
CA ILE A 86 -10.90 15.23 -2.06
C ILE A 86 -11.87 14.70 -3.12
N ASP A 87 -11.35 14.59 -4.35
CA ASP A 87 -12.13 14.15 -5.51
C ASP A 87 -12.01 12.64 -5.77
N VAL A 88 -10.95 12.01 -5.26
CA VAL A 88 -10.63 10.60 -5.54
C VAL A 88 -10.18 9.89 -4.26
N VAL A 89 -10.76 8.73 -4.00
CA VAL A 89 -10.35 7.83 -2.92
C VAL A 89 -10.08 6.46 -3.52
N MET A 90 -8.82 5.98 -3.43
CA MET A 90 -8.44 4.64 -3.88
C MET A 90 -7.97 3.80 -2.71
N LEU A 91 -8.41 2.54 -2.66
CA LEU A 91 -7.88 1.53 -1.76
C LEU A 91 -6.92 0.62 -2.52
N ALA A 92 -5.75 0.35 -1.96
CA ALA A 92 -4.82 -0.67 -2.44
C ALA A 92 -4.55 -1.67 -1.32
N HIS A 93 -4.70 -2.95 -1.63
CA HIS A 93 -4.45 -4.04 -0.69
C HIS A 93 -4.04 -5.31 -1.44
N TRP A 94 -3.40 -6.21 -0.73
CA TRP A 94 -3.08 -7.55 -1.23
C TRP A 94 -3.95 -8.60 -0.55
N THR A 95 -4.07 -8.55 0.78
CA THR A 95 -4.90 -9.48 1.54
C THR A 95 -6.38 -9.09 1.46
N PRO A 96 -7.31 -10.04 1.50
CA PRO A 96 -8.74 -9.72 1.63
C PRO A 96 -9.03 -9.05 2.98
N ASP A 97 -10.09 -8.25 3.04
CA ASP A 97 -10.63 -7.75 4.30
C ASP A 97 -11.35 -8.86 5.07
N LEU A 98 -11.46 -8.74 6.38
CA LEU A 98 -12.31 -9.61 7.21
C LEU A 98 -13.80 -9.42 6.89
N HIS A 99 -14.21 -8.22 6.51
CA HIS A 99 -15.56 -7.87 6.11
C HIS A 99 -15.68 -7.73 4.60
N LEU A 100 -15.70 -8.86 3.88
CA LEU A 100 -15.68 -8.93 2.41
C LEU A 100 -16.78 -8.11 1.71
N GLY A 101 -17.91 -7.86 2.36
CA GLY A 101 -19.02 -7.08 1.78
C GLY A 101 -18.95 -5.58 2.02
N THR A 102 -17.95 -5.07 2.73
CA THR A 102 -17.88 -3.67 3.14
C THR A 102 -17.01 -2.85 2.16
N SER A 103 -17.56 -1.74 1.68
CA SER A 103 -16.81 -0.81 0.85
C SER A 103 -16.02 0.19 1.71
N VAL A 104 -14.75 -0.07 1.91
CA VAL A 104 -13.84 0.78 2.71
C VAL A 104 -13.73 2.19 2.13
N VAL A 105 -13.64 2.32 0.80
CA VAL A 105 -13.56 3.63 0.15
C VAL A 105 -14.82 4.47 0.36
N ASN A 106 -16.01 3.86 0.26
CA ASN A 106 -17.26 4.55 0.52
C ASN A 106 -17.43 4.90 2.00
N HIS A 107 -16.93 4.04 2.90
CA HIS A 107 -16.90 4.35 4.34
C HIS A 107 -16.07 5.62 4.59
N VAL A 108 -14.86 5.73 4.03
CA VAL A 108 -14.00 6.91 4.19
C VAL A 108 -14.63 8.16 3.55
N ILE A 109 -15.24 8.04 2.36
CA ILE A 109 -16.00 9.13 1.73
C ILE A 109 -17.07 9.67 2.67
N HIS A 110 -17.84 8.77 3.28
CA HIS A 110 -18.88 9.14 4.24
C HIS A 110 -18.32 9.77 5.53
N GLN A 111 -17.28 9.17 6.11
CA GLN A 111 -16.64 9.68 7.35
C GLN A 111 -16.04 11.08 7.19
N LEU A 112 -15.57 11.43 6.00
CA LEU A 112 -15.00 12.73 5.69
C LEU A 112 -16.02 13.72 5.09
N ASP A 113 -17.28 13.33 4.96
CA ASP A 113 -18.36 14.13 4.34
C ASP A 113 -17.95 14.65 2.95
N LEU A 114 -17.34 13.77 2.14
CA LEU A 114 -16.91 14.11 0.79
C LEU A 114 -18.10 14.16 -0.18
N SER A 115 -17.89 14.78 -1.33
CA SER A 115 -18.90 14.84 -2.39
C SER A 115 -19.35 13.45 -2.84
N GLU A 116 -20.65 13.27 -3.08
CA GLU A 116 -21.20 12.04 -3.69
C GLU A 116 -20.64 11.77 -5.10
N GLN A 117 -20.00 12.77 -5.71
CA GLN A 117 -19.32 12.64 -7.00
C GLN A 117 -17.86 12.21 -6.87
N SER A 118 -17.34 12.05 -5.65
CA SER A 118 -15.99 11.56 -5.43
C SER A 118 -15.81 10.18 -6.03
N PHE A 119 -14.76 10.01 -6.83
CA PHE A 119 -14.47 8.73 -7.47
C PHE A 119 -13.86 7.74 -6.47
N ALA A 120 -14.39 6.53 -6.42
CA ALA A 120 -13.97 5.47 -5.52
C ALA A 120 -13.55 4.20 -6.29
N LEU A 121 -12.40 3.62 -5.95
CA LEU A 121 -11.88 2.39 -6.56
C LEU A 121 -11.05 1.59 -5.55
N ALA A 122 -11.13 0.25 -5.63
CA ALA A 122 -10.22 -0.66 -4.93
C ALA A 122 -9.35 -1.44 -5.92
N ILE A 123 -8.08 -1.67 -5.58
CA ILE A 123 -7.08 -2.38 -6.37
C ILE A 123 -6.49 -3.48 -5.51
N SER A 124 -6.69 -4.75 -5.90
CA SER A 124 -6.25 -5.93 -5.14
C SER A 124 -5.50 -6.97 -5.98
N ASP A 125 -5.38 -6.75 -7.31
CA ASP A 125 -4.86 -7.73 -8.27
C ASP A 125 -3.36 -7.55 -8.60
N ARG A 126 -2.62 -6.76 -7.78
CA ARG A 126 -1.23 -6.39 -8.05
C ARG A 126 -0.23 -6.88 -7.00
N GLY A 127 -0.62 -7.81 -6.15
CA GLY A 127 0.24 -8.28 -5.05
C GLY A 127 0.65 -7.15 -4.11
N LEU A 128 1.84 -7.21 -3.56
CA LEU A 128 2.39 -6.18 -2.68
C LEU A 128 2.68 -4.86 -3.40
N SER A 129 2.72 -4.87 -4.74
CA SER A 129 2.93 -3.66 -5.56
C SER A 129 1.66 -2.85 -5.83
N ALA A 130 0.49 -3.30 -5.33
CA ALA A 130 -0.79 -2.61 -5.51
C ALA A 130 -0.74 -1.11 -5.16
N PRO A 131 -0.12 -0.65 -4.06
CA PRO A 131 -0.06 0.78 -3.72
C PRO A 131 0.77 1.60 -4.70
N LEU A 132 1.84 1.03 -5.26
CA LEU A 132 2.67 1.72 -6.25
C LEU A 132 1.89 1.95 -7.55
N PHE A 133 1.17 0.93 -8.00
CA PHE A 133 0.28 1.04 -9.15
C PHE A 133 -0.89 2.01 -8.88
N ALA A 134 -1.51 1.94 -7.70
CA ALA A 134 -2.59 2.83 -7.30
C ALA A 134 -2.14 4.30 -7.28
N PHE A 135 -0.93 4.59 -6.82
CA PHE A 135 -0.36 5.94 -6.84
C PHE A 135 -0.22 6.49 -8.27
N ASP A 136 0.27 5.68 -9.21
CA ASP A 136 0.32 6.06 -10.63
C ASP A 136 -1.09 6.24 -11.22
N ALA A 137 -2.04 5.39 -10.86
CA ALA A 137 -3.43 5.55 -11.27
C ALA A 137 -4.03 6.88 -10.75
N LEU A 138 -3.80 7.25 -9.48
CA LEU A 138 -4.18 8.55 -8.94
C LEU A 138 -3.57 9.70 -9.75
N HIS A 139 -2.28 9.63 -10.11
CA HIS A 139 -1.66 10.64 -10.94
C HIS A 139 -2.38 10.83 -12.29
N ARG A 140 -2.81 9.73 -12.92
CA ARG A 140 -3.55 9.77 -14.19
C ARG A 140 -4.94 10.38 -14.02
N TYR A 141 -5.66 10.03 -12.97
CA TYR A 141 -6.98 10.59 -12.66
C TYR A 141 -6.91 12.08 -12.35
N LEU A 142 -5.94 12.51 -11.54
CA LEU A 142 -5.78 13.90 -11.15
C LEU A 142 -5.37 14.82 -12.32
N ARG A 143 -4.92 14.29 -13.45
CA ARG A 143 -4.51 15.10 -14.61
C ARG A 143 -5.62 15.96 -15.21
N HIS A 144 -6.89 15.55 -15.10
CA HIS A 144 -7.96 16.14 -15.90
C HIS A 144 -8.82 17.18 -15.17
N SER A 145 -9.09 17.03 -13.87
CA SER A 145 -9.96 18.00 -13.14
C SER A 145 -9.78 17.95 -11.62
N ALA A 146 -9.40 16.81 -11.07
CA ALA A 146 -9.30 16.60 -9.63
C ALA A 146 -8.06 17.28 -9.04
N ARG A 147 -8.15 17.78 -7.79
CA ARG A 147 -7.09 18.53 -7.13
C ARG A 147 -6.39 17.73 -6.05
N ARG A 148 -7.14 16.88 -5.33
CA ARG A 148 -6.67 16.10 -4.19
C ARG A 148 -7.19 14.68 -4.25
N ALA A 149 -6.40 13.75 -3.73
CA ALA A 149 -6.80 12.35 -3.61
C ALA A 149 -6.28 11.72 -2.33
N LEU A 150 -6.94 10.64 -1.92
CA LEU A 150 -6.45 9.73 -0.89
C LEU A 150 -6.11 8.37 -1.51
N LEU A 151 -4.94 7.88 -1.18
CA LEU A 151 -4.58 6.48 -1.32
C LEU A 151 -4.69 5.82 0.06
N LEU A 152 -5.66 4.94 0.21
CA LEU A 152 -5.82 4.07 1.37
C LEU A 152 -5.03 2.80 1.10
N ILE A 153 -4.27 2.32 2.06
CA ILE A 153 -3.52 1.07 1.98
C ILE A 153 -3.88 0.27 3.22
N ALA A 154 -4.26 -1.00 3.06
CA ALA A 154 -4.56 -1.86 4.21
C ALA A 154 -4.27 -3.31 3.89
N ASP A 155 -3.75 -4.03 4.87
CA ASP A 155 -3.57 -5.48 4.81
C ASP A 155 -3.83 -6.14 6.16
N GLN A 156 -4.32 -7.37 6.09
CA GLN A 156 -4.60 -8.25 7.21
C GLN A 156 -3.50 -9.29 7.38
N LYS A 157 -3.22 -9.65 8.62
CA LYS A 157 -2.37 -10.81 8.92
C LYS A 157 -3.13 -12.15 8.91
N HIS A 158 -4.45 -12.11 9.12
CA HIS A 158 -5.29 -13.30 9.16
C HIS A 158 -5.86 -13.60 7.78
N LEU A 159 -5.61 -14.82 7.29
CA LEU A 159 -6.23 -15.34 6.08
C LEU A 159 -7.09 -16.55 6.44
N LEU A 160 -8.12 -16.81 5.64
CA LEU A 160 -8.98 -17.99 5.79
C LEU A 160 -8.28 -19.30 5.39
N TYR A 161 -7.05 -19.22 4.86
CA TYR A 161 -6.25 -20.36 4.41
C TYR A 161 -4.77 -20.16 4.70
N ARG A 162 -4.02 -21.25 4.81
CA ARG A 162 -2.57 -21.23 5.06
C ARG A 162 -1.80 -20.73 3.85
N SER A 163 -0.99 -19.72 4.04
CA SER A 163 -0.07 -19.16 3.05
C SER A 163 1.37 -19.31 3.55
N PRO A 164 2.26 -20.00 2.79
CA PRO A 164 3.68 -20.07 3.14
C PRO A 164 4.34 -18.68 3.24
N LEU A 165 3.96 -17.76 2.36
CA LEU A 165 4.47 -16.38 2.37
C LEU A 165 4.05 -15.65 3.64
N MET A 166 2.78 -15.68 4.02
CA MET A 166 2.29 -15.06 5.26
C MET A 166 2.99 -15.63 6.50
N ARG A 167 3.22 -16.94 6.52
CA ARG A 167 3.96 -17.57 7.61
C ARG A 167 5.41 -17.09 7.69
N SER A 168 6.08 -16.93 6.55
CA SER A 168 7.48 -16.49 6.51
C SER A 168 7.65 -15.02 6.88
N LEU A 169 6.71 -14.17 6.48
CA LEU A 169 6.70 -12.73 6.77
C LEU A 169 6.26 -12.42 8.20
N ALA A 170 5.40 -13.25 8.80
CA ALA A 170 4.75 -13.00 10.09
C ALA A 170 4.20 -11.56 10.19
N PRO A 171 3.28 -11.16 9.27
CA PRO A 171 2.90 -9.77 9.11
C PRO A 171 2.08 -9.22 10.26
N HIS A 172 1.99 -7.91 10.31
CA HIS A 172 1.04 -7.16 11.13
C HIS A 172 -0.21 -6.81 10.32
N ASN A 173 -1.34 -6.61 11.00
CA ASN A 173 -2.40 -5.83 10.41
C ASN A 173 -1.88 -4.40 10.31
N SER A 174 -1.84 -3.84 9.12
CA SER A 174 -1.26 -2.53 8.90
C SER A 174 -2.07 -1.72 7.92
N ALA A 175 -2.11 -0.42 8.11
CA ALA A 175 -2.77 0.47 7.18
C ALA A 175 -2.05 1.82 7.08
N SER A 176 -2.28 2.49 5.95
CA SER A 176 -1.82 3.85 5.70
C SER A 176 -2.88 4.63 4.93
N ILE A 177 -2.94 5.94 5.19
CA ILE A 177 -3.63 6.92 4.36
C ILE A 177 -2.58 7.88 3.83
N VAL A 178 -2.49 8.00 2.50
CA VAL A 178 -1.57 8.90 1.81
C VAL A 178 -2.40 9.98 1.11
N ALA A 179 -2.32 11.21 1.61
CA ALA A 179 -2.97 12.34 0.95
C ALA A 179 -2.03 12.98 -0.06
N VAL A 180 -2.51 13.11 -1.30
CA VAL A 180 -1.76 13.69 -2.41
C VAL A 180 -2.49 14.89 -2.99
N ASN A 181 -1.73 15.86 -3.47
CA ASN A 181 -2.24 17.09 -4.04
C ASN A 181 -1.41 17.51 -5.27
N ARG A 182 -1.74 18.67 -5.84
CA ARG A 182 -1.00 19.29 -6.94
C ARG A 182 -0.18 20.50 -6.51
N ASP A 183 -0.09 20.75 -5.22
CA ASP A 183 0.71 21.86 -4.70
C ASP A 183 2.19 21.49 -4.77
N ASP A 184 3.07 22.48 -4.86
CA ASP A 184 4.52 22.27 -4.95
C ASP A 184 5.20 21.95 -3.61
N ASP A 185 4.42 21.68 -2.56
CA ASP A 185 4.91 21.30 -1.25
C ASP A 185 5.20 19.78 -1.20
N GLY A 186 6.43 19.40 -0.84
CA GLY A 186 6.86 18.01 -0.76
C GLY A 186 7.58 17.48 -2.01
N TRP A 187 7.62 16.18 -2.19
CA TRP A 187 8.20 15.51 -3.35
C TRP A 187 7.31 15.65 -4.58
N ARG A 188 7.92 15.82 -5.75
CA ARG A 188 7.23 15.75 -7.05
C ARG A 188 7.28 14.33 -7.58
N TYR A 189 6.14 13.77 -7.93
CA TYR A 189 6.07 12.47 -8.58
C TYR A 189 6.69 12.50 -9.98
N LEU A 190 7.62 11.57 -10.24
CA LEU A 190 8.31 11.42 -11.52
C LEU A 190 7.71 10.33 -12.39
N GLY A 191 7.34 9.19 -11.81
CA GLY A 191 6.78 8.10 -12.59
C GLY A 191 6.76 6.75 -11.87
N TYR A 192 6.17 5.78 -12.57
CA TYR A 192 6.02 4.38 -12.19
C TYR A 192 6.58 3.50 -13.31
N GLN A 193 7.29 2.45 -12.92
CA GLN A 193 7.75 1.40 -13.85
C GLN A 193 7.56 0.02 -13.23
N ARG A 194 7.08 -0.92 -14.04
CA ARG A 194 7.05 -2.34 -13.72
C ARG A 194 7.71 -3.11 -14.86
N SER A 195 8.70 -3.93 -14.54
CA SER A 195 9.52 -4.65 -15.52
C SER A 195 10.02 -5.97 -14.95
N GLU A 196 10.34 -6.91 -15.82
CA GLU A 196 11.06 -8.11 -15.44
C GLU A 196 12.52 -7.78 -15.12
N LEU A 197 13.06 -8.43 -14.07
CA LEU A 197 14.48 -8.33 -13.73
C LEU A 197 15.31 -8.97 -14.85
N ASN A 198 16.18 -8.18 -15.45
CA ASN A 198 17.06 -8.65 -16.50
C ASN A 198 18.23 -9.51 -15.98
N ALA A 199 18.95 -10.18 -16.88
CA ALA A 199 20.08 -11.04 -16.55
C ALA A 199 21.28 -10.29 -15.94
N SER A 200 21.37 -8.96 -16.10
CA SER A 200 22.41 -8.10 -15.52
C SER A 200 22.26 -7.90 -14.01
N GLY A 201 21.13 -8.30 -13.46
CA GLY A 201 20.88 -8.28 -12.02
C GLY A 201 20.31 -6.96 -11.50
N ILE A 202 20.00 -6.95 -10.20
CA ILE A 202 19.24 -5.87 -9.57
C ILE A 202 20.02 -4.55 -9.52
N ALA A 203 21.34 -4.57 -9.38
CA ALA A 203 22.16 -3.36 -9.33
C ALA A 203 22.15 -2.59 -10.67
N ALA A 204 22.33 -3.32 -11.78
CA ALA A 204 22.24 -2.73 -13.11
C ALA A 204 20.83 -2.20 -13.40
N HIS A 205 19.81 -2.93 -12.96
CA HIS A 205 18.41 -2.51 -13.11
C HIS A 205 18.11 -1.21 -12.34
N CYS A 206 18.66 -1.04 -11.13
CA CYS A 206 18.55 0.22 -10.38
C CYS A 206 19.19 1.40 -11.08
N GLU A 207 20.38 1.19 -11.74
CA GLU A 207 21.01 2.23 -12.54
C GLU A 207 20.18 2.62 -13.77
N GLU A 208 19.55 1.64 -14.44
CA GLU A 208 18.58 1.90 -15.52
C GLU A 208 17.39 2.72 -15.04
N LEU A 209 16.82 2.41 -13.86
CA LEU A 209 15.73 3.15 -13.24
C LEU A 209 16.15 4.58 -12.85
N LYS A 210 17.34 4.76 -12.27
CA LYS A 210 17.89 6.06 -11.95
C LYS A 210 17.96 6.95 -13.21
N GLN A 211 18.51 6.42 -14.31
CA GLN A 211 18.61 7.14 -15.58
C GLN A 211 17.21 7.41 -16.18
N HIS A 212 16.31 6.43 -16.14
CA HIS A 212 14.95 6.54 -16.67
C HIS A 212 14.15 7.66 -16.01
N PHE A 213 14.25 7.78 -14.68
CA PHE A 213 13.54 8.80 -13.91
C PHE A 213 14.31 10.11 -13.76
N GLY A 214 15.58 10.17 -14.20
CA GLY A 214 16.43 11.34 -14.06
C GLY A 214 16.74 11.69 -12.60
N LEU A 215 16.96 10.67 -11.75
CA LEU A 215 17.27 10.88 -10.34
C LEU A 215 18.71 11.39 -10.15
N ALA A 216 18.90 12.26 -9.18
CA ALA A 216 20.23 12.74 -8.77
C ALA A 216 21.10 11.60 -8.21
N ASP A 217 22.42 11.81 -8.20
CA ASP A 217 23.37 10.81 -7.69
C ASP A 217 23.14 10.45 -6.21
N HIS A 218 22.62 11.37 -5.43
CA HIS A 218 22.36 11.22 -3.99
C HIS A 218 20.89 10.87 -3.68
N TYR A 219 20.20 10.18 -4.62
CA TYR A 219 18.82 9.73 -4.33
C TYR A 219 18.78 8.73 -3.19
N ARG A 220 17.68 8.68 -2.47
CA ARG A 220 17.43 7.71 -1.41
C ARG A 220 16.63 6.53 -1.91
N LEU A 221 17.11 5.34 -1.58
CA LEU A 221 16.46 4.09 -1.94
C LEU A 221 15.57 3.62 -0.80
N VAL A 222 14.28 3.39 -1.10
CA VAL A 222 13.28 2.83 -0.18
C VAL A 222 12.98 1.41 -0.63
N ALA A 223 13.42 0.42 0.13
CA ALA A 223 13.25 -1.00 -0.23
C ALA A 223 13.35 -1.90 1.01
N SER A 224 12.96 -3.17 0.86
CA SER A 224 13.14 -4.15 1.94
C SER A 224 14.63 -4.34 2.30
N PRO A 225 14.96 -4.69 3.56
CA PRO A 225 16.32 -4.98 3.98
C PRO A 225 16.99 -6.06 3.12
N THR A 226 16.22 -7.08 2.73
CA THR A 226 16.69 -8.16 1.84
C THR A 226 17.09 -7.64 0.47
N LEU A 227 16.35 -6.67 -0.07
CA LEU A 227 16.67 -6.07 -1.35
C LEU A 227 17.86 -5.11 -1.24
N LEU A 228 17.90 -4.28 -0.20
CA LEU A 228 19.00 -3.36 0.09
C LEU A 228 20.35 -4.10 0.22
N SER A 229 20.38 -5.26 0.88
CA SER A 229 21.60 -6.06 1.04
C SER A 229 22.20 -6.61 -0.27
N ARG A 230 21.44 -6.57 -1.37
CA ARG A 230 21.87 -7.04 -2.71
C ARG A 230 22.28 -5.91 -3.64
N LEU A 231 22.20 -4.69 -3.18
CA LEU A 231 22.54 -3.47 -3.92
C LEU A 231 23.86 -2.88 -3.44
N PRO A 232 24.54 -2.08 -4.25
CA PRO A 232 25.66 -1.28 -3.80
C PRO A 232 25.27 -0.42 -2.59
N GLU A 233 26.23 -0.08 -1.76
CA GLU A 233 26.00 0.76 -0.60
C GLU A 233 25.44 2.12 -1.03
N HIS A 234 24.23 2.43 -0.56
CA HIS A 234 23.58 3.70 -0.78
C HIS A 234 23.72 4.59 0.47
N GLU A 235 23.90 5.88 0.26
CA GLU A 235 23.90 6.83 1.35
C GLU A 235 22.45 6.95 1.92
N HIS A 236 22.31 6.64 3.20
CA HIS A 236 21.03 6.77 3.94
C HIS A 236 19.80 6.07 3.28
N PRO A 237 19.87 4.75 3.05
CA PRO A 237 18.70 4.03 2.55
C PRO A 237 17.57 4.06 3.61
N LEU A 238 16.34 3.97 3.14
CA LEU A 238 15.15 3.85 3.99
C LEU A 238 14.65 2.38 3.96
N PRO A 239 14.98 1.57 4.97
CA PRO A 239 14.56 0.18 5.01
C PRO A 239 13.06 0.08 5.28
N ALA A 240 12.36 -0.64 4.40
CA ALA A 240 10.95 -0.91 4.50
C ALA A 240 10.71 -2.25 5.23
N ASP A 241 9.88 -2.26 6.26
CA ASP A 241 9.57 -3.48 7.03
C ASP A 241 8.58 -4.35 6.22
N ASP A 242 9.03 -5.49 5.73
CA ASP A 242 8.22 -6.42 4.92
C ASP A 242 6.98 -6.94 5.69
N ARG A 243 6.98 -6.90 7.03
CA ARG A 243 5.82 -7.28 7.84
C ARG A 243 4.64 -6.32 7.72
N LEU A 244 4.86 -5.13 7.17
CA LEU A 244 3.79 -4.16 6.90
C LEU A 244 3.12 -4.36 5.53
N LEU A 245 3.49 -5.41 4.80
CA LEU A 245 2.92 -5.77 3.49
C LEU A 245 2.83 -4.56 2.54
N CYS A 246 1.66 -4.25 1.99
CA CYS A 246 1.46 -3.11 1.09
C CYS A 246 1.80 -1.75 1.73
N THR A 247 1.66 -1.60 3.05
CA THR A 247 1.98 -0.35 3.78
C THR A 247 3.50 -0.08 3.84
N SER A 248 4.33 -1.11 3.71
CA SER A 248 5.77 -1.13 3.98
C SER A 248 6.55 0.05 3.37
N LEU A 249 6.46 0.24 2.05
CA LEU A 249 7.24 1.26 1.34
C LEU A 249 6.80 2.69 1.70
N PHE A 250 5.50 2.92 1.86
CA PHE A 250 5.00 4.25 2.24
C PHE A 250 5.28 4.57 3.70
N ALA A 251 5.25 3.56 4.60
CA ALA A 251 5.65 3.74 6.00
C ALA A 251 7.14 4.11 6.12
N ALA A 252 8.01 3.50 5.33
CA ALA A 252 9.42 3.87 5.26
C ALA A 252 9.62 5.26 4.64
N LEU A 253 8.91 5.57 3.53
CA LEU A 253 8.96 6.87 2.88
C LEU A 253 8.53 8.02 3.81
N ALA A 254 7.59 7.79 4.73
CA ALA A 254 7.15 8.79 5.71
C ALA A 254 8.30 9.29 6.62
N GLN A 255 9.40 8.56 6.72
CA GLN A 255 10.60 8.93 7.47
C GLN A 255 11.61 9.71 6.62
N GLY A 256 11.35 9.87 5.33
CA GLY A 256 12.20 10.60 4.40
C GLY A 256 12.09 12.11 4.58
N ASP A 257 13.10 12.83 4.10
CA ASP A 257 13.07 14.28 3.98
C ASP A 257 12.72 14.72 2.56
N THR A 258 12.10 15.89 2.42
CA THR A 258 11.64 16.38 1.12
C THR A 258 12.75 16.88 0.20
N ARG A 259 13.99 16.99 0.65
CA ARG A 259 15.11 17.57 -0.10
C ARG A 259 15.61 16.62 -1.20
N HIS A 260 15.76 15.34 -0.86
CA HIS A 260 16.35 14.34 -1.73
C HIS A 260 15.32 13.67 -2.64
N ASP A 261 15.79 13.19 -3.79
CA ASP A 261 15.03 12.27 -4.63
C ASP A 261 14.84 10.92 -3.93
N HIS A 262 13.73 10.25 -4.21
CA HIS A 262 13.43 8.93 -3.65
C HIS A 262 13.04 7.94 -4.74
N LEU A 263 13.59 6.74 -4.67
CA LEU A 263 13.20 5.58 -5.47
C LEU A 263 12.63 4.51 -4.54
N LEU A 264 11.32 4.26 -4.63
CA LEU A 264 10.68 3.12 -3.98
C LEU A 264 10.83 1.91 -4.89
N LEU A 265 11.33 0.82 -4.34
CA LEU A 265 11.63 -0.38 -5.10
C LEU A 265 11.05 -1.62 -4.41
N LEU A 266 10.22 -2.35 -5.13
CA LEU A 266 9.63 -3.61 -4.70
C LEU A 266 10.02 -4.72 -5.69
N ARG A 267 10.44 -5.86 -5.14
CA ARG A 267 10.69 -7.07 -5.93
C ARG A 267 9.70 -8.16 -5.54
N GLU A 268 8.98 -8.67 -6.54
CA GLU A 268 8.12 -9.85 -6.42
C GLU A 268 8.63 -10.89 -7.42
N GLU A 269 9.22 -11.97 -6.92
CA GLU A 269 9.86 -13.00 -7.75
C GLU A 269 10.88 -12.44 -8.75
N THR A 270 10.51 -12.39 -10.04
CA THR A 270 11.31 -11.84 -11.14
C THR A 270 10.90 -10.42 -11.53
N THR A 271 9.79 -9.93 -11.00
CA THR A 271 9.27 -8.60 -11.35
C THR A 271 9.81 -7.55 -10.38
N ILE A 272 10.24 -6.42 -10.94
CA ILE A 272 10.59 -5.20 -10.21
C ILE A 272 9.53 -4.14 -10.48
N THR A 273 9.02 -3.55 -9.41
CA THR A 273 8.11 -2.41 -9.48
C THR A 273 8.78 -1.22 -8.80
N ALA A 274 8.79 -0.08 -9.48
CA ALA A 274 9.43 1.14 -9.01
C ALA A 274 8.47 2.33 -9.06
N LEU A 275 8.62 3.23 -8.08
CA LEU A 275 7.96 4.53 -8.02
C LEU A 275 9.00 5.58 -7.66
N ALA A 276 9.06 6.70 -8.40
CA ALA A 276 10.10 7.70 -8.21
C ALA A 276 9.52 9.09 -7.87
N PHE A 277 10.24 9.78 -6.99
CA PHE A 277 9.92 11.13 -6.54
C PHE A 277 11.16 12.03 -6.63
N GLN A 278 10.96 13.27 -7.06
CA GLN A 278 11.98 14.33 -7.06
C GLN A 278 11.90 15.15 -5.78
N GLY A 279 13.04 15.36 -5.15
CA GLY A 279 13.20 16.23 -4.00
C GLY A 279 13.20 17.71 -4.35
N THR A 280 13.08 18.57 -3.34
CA THR A 280 13.02 20.02 -3.52
C THR A 280 14.38 20.64 -3.92
N GLU A 281 15.51 20.05 -3.50
CA GLU A 281 16.84 20.52 -3.87
C GLU A 281 17.11 20.40 -5.37
N ASN A 282 16.55 19.38 -6.02
CA ASN A 282 16.79 19.11 -7.44
C ASN A 282 15.82 19.85 -8.38
N ARG A 283 14.82 20.60 -7.85
CA ARG A 283 13.90 21.44 -8.64
C ARG A 283 14.51 22.80 -9.03
N ALA A 284 15.52 23.25 -8.31
CA ALA A 284 16.13 24.56 -8.53
C ALA A 284 17.06 24.61 -9.78
N CYS A 285 17.25 23.47 -10.48
CA CYS A 285 18.11 23.36 -11.66
C CYS A 285 17.32 23.23 -12.97
N ASP A 286 15.99 23.20 -12.94
CA ASP A 286 15.11 23.24 -14.10
C ASP A 286 14.54 24.67 -14.29
#